data_b82bf446064a5c34abab07f96de6ef7e
#
_entry.id   b82bf446064a5c34abab07f96de6ef7e
#
_cell.length_a   1.000
_cell.length_b   1.000
_cell.length_c   1.000
_cell.angle_alpha   90.00
_cell.angle_beta   90.00
_cell.angle_gamma   90.00
#
_symmetry.space_group_name_H-M   'P 1'
#
loop_
_entity.id
_entity.type
_entity.pdbx_description
1 polymer ?
#
loop_
_entity_poly.entity_id
_entity_poly.type
_entity_poly.pdbx_seq_one_letter_code
_entity_poly.pdbx_strand_id
1 'polypeptide(L)'
;MKRSLALILVGCLLIAGCGKNSDGGIGKPPEITMWLTGSESQAMTINSLAEDFYKKTGIRINCQAMSWGQAHSKYLTSIAGSLAPDIGLLGLTWATEFGTFGAMIDLAAEYPEEVAGIKEAIFPGLWNSIDYKGKVFGVPFDLTEYVLYYRTDIVKEPPRTWEELTGTLTDLNRSGRGMIFDWGSLGWIGYSPFLWQAGGDYYSPDYSQVLIDSPEAVKAMKFFSELYTKYNVPKTKIPPEQGMRTGDFPIAISGNWKIDELRILAPEISGKWSIAMMPKGPSGKRTAFIGGRIMGIFEQSRYKKESWAFILYLSSPGTQKALYEAALIKQDTYLPPNKDTWAIIDMDPEFKKVLFAQAEDSKGPPAIANWDAYTRDIDNVIQRAVLQGVDPQAGLSGVKKELERAASKR
;
A
#
# COMPACT_ATOMS: atom_id res chain seq x y z
N MET A 1 22.26 29.29 -70.58
CA MET A 1 21.02 29.25 -71.42
C MET A 1 19.83 29.23 -70.49
N LYS A 2 19.11 30.36 -70.42
CA LYS A 2 17.65 30.51 -70.57
C LYS A 2 16.79 29.73 -69.58
N ARG A 3 15.83 30.24 -68.85
CA ARG A 3 15.08 31.51 -68.65
C ARG A 3 14.09 31.25 -67.52
N SER A 4 14.06 32.05 -66.50
CA SER A 4 12.96 32.91 -66.02
C SER A 4 11.53 32.51 -66.40
N LEU A 5 10.66 32.36 -65.43
CA LEU A 5 9.41 33.15 -65.36
C LEU A 5 8.80 33.18 -63.97
N ALA A 6 8.68 34.37 -63.45
CA ALA A 6 7.85 34.74 -62.28
C ALA A 6 6.41 34.96 -62.76
N LEU A 7 5.43 34.66 -61.95
CA LEU A 7 4.10 35.25 -62.07
C LEU A 7 3.52 35.56 -60.67
N ILE A 8 3.32 36.83 -60.49
CA ILE A 8 2.62 37.51 -59.42
C ILE A 8 1.12 37.59 -59.82
N LEU A 9 0.22 37.33 -58.89
CA LEU A 9 -1.16 37.86 -58.89
C LEU A 9 -1.68 37.84 -57.47
N VAL A 10 -1.68 38.95 -56.73
CA VAL A 10 -2.69 40.00 -56.59
C VAL A 10 -4.05 39.47 -56.10
N GLY A 11 -4.30 39.67 -54.89
CA GLY A 11 -5.26 40.27 -54.03
C GLY A 11 -6.76 40.06 -54.31
N CYS A 12 -7.45 39.72 -53.26
CA CYS A 12 -8.76 40.29 -52.93
C CYS A 12 -9.04 40.21 -51.46
N LEU A 13 -8.99 41.36 -50.77
CA LEU A 13 -9.67 41.61 -49.51
C LEU A 13 -11.18 41.52 -49.72
N LEU A 14 -11.85 40.71 -48.92
CA LEU A 14 -13.25 40.93 -48.61
C LEU A 14 -13.44 40.90 -47.08
N ILE A 15 -13.66 42.06 -46.53
CA ILE A 15 -14.16 42.31 -45.19
C ILE A 15 -15.69 42.11 -45.25
N ALA A 16 -16.19 41.17 -44.46
CA ALA A 16 -17.58 41.13 -44.01
C ALA A 16 -17.63 40.19 -42.84
N GLY A 17 -17.90 40.62 -41.69
CA GLY A 17 -19.13 40.82 -41.06
C GLY A 17 -19.04 40.17 -39.69
N CYS A 18 -19.08 40.94 -38.61
CA CYS A 18 -19.39 40.52 -37.25
C CYS A 18 -20.63 39.63 -37.21
N GLY A 19 -20.43 38.39 -36.78
CA GLY A 19 -21.47 37.53 -36.28
C GLY A 19 -21.00 36.97 -34.95
N LYS A 20 -21.47 37.57 -33.85
CA LYS A 20 -21.44 36.91 -32.53
C LYS A 20 -22.41 35.73 -32.63
N ASN A 21 -21.91 34.58 -32.93
CA ASN A 21 -22.57 33.33 -32.57
C ASN A 21 -21.96 32.86 -31.27
N SER A 22 -22.63 33.14 -30.18
CA SER A 22 -22.51 32.42 -28.95
C SER A 22 -23.11 31.02 -29.15
N ASP A 23 -22.40 30.17 -29.89
CA ASP A 23 -22.64 28.73 -29.76
C ASP A 23 -22.14 28.32 -28.36
N GLY A 24 -23.09 28.24 -27.43
CA GLY A 24 -23.00 27.46 -26.25
C GLY A 24 -22.88 25.98 -26.64
N GLY A 25 -21.73 25.61 -27.21
CA GLY A 25 -21.37 24.23 -27.38
C GLY A 25 -21.35 23.62 -26.00
N ILE A 26 -22.25 22.68 -25.73
CA ILE A 26 -22.17 21.78 -24.59
C ILE A 26 -20.82 21.11 -24.74
N GLY A 27 -19.80 21.64 -24.02
CA GLY A 27 -18.46 21.11 -24.04
C GLY A 27 -18.55 19.63 -23.67
N LYS A 28 -17.83 18.80 -24.41
CA LYS A 28 -17.74 17.36 -24.06
C LYS A 28 -17.44 17.26 -22.56
N PRO A 29 -18.21 16.45 -21.80
CA PRO A 29 -18.00 16.35 -20.37
C PRO A 29 -16.52 15.99 -20.10
N PRO A 30 -15.93 16.50 -19.04
CA PRO A 30 -14.54 16.19 -18.70
C PRO A 30 -14.34 14.68 -18.58
N GLU A 31 -13.31 14.16 -19.20
CA GLU A 31 -12.92 12.76 -19.10
C GLU A 31 -11.63 12.69 -18.29
N ILE A 32 -11.74 12.14 -17.09
CA ILE A 32 -10.66 11.99 -16.12
C ILE A 32 -9.98 10.66 -16.37
N THR A 33 -8.66 10.66 -16.49
CA THR A 33 -7.85 9.45 -16.58
C THR A 33 -7.39 9.03 -15.20
N MET A 34 -7.60 7.76 -14.87
CA MET A 34 -7.12 7.15 -13.62
C MET A 34 -6.26 5.93 -13.94
N TRP A 35 -5.06 5.89 -13.39
CA TRP A 35 -4.25 4.69 -13.43
C TRP A 35 -4.28 3.98 -12.09
N LEU A 36 -4.54 2.68 -12.13
CA LEU A 36 -4.65 1.81 -10.96
C LEU A 36 -3.48 0.84 -10.92
N THR A 37 -2.68 0.88 -9.83
CA THR A 37 -1.72 -0.18 -9.52
C THR A 37 -2.48 -1.37 -8.93
N GLY A 38 -2.61 -2.46 -9.69
CA GLY A 38 -3.40 -3.63 -9.27
C GLY A 38 -3.85 -4.48 -10.46
N SER A 39 -5.03 -5.11 -10.32
CA SER A 39 -5.59 -6.03 -11.29
C SER A 39 -6.59 -5.36 -12.24
N GLU A 40 -6.77 -5.94 -13.42
CA GLU A 40 -7.85 -5.54 -14.36
C GLU A 40 -9.24 -5.72 -13.73
N SER A 41 -9.44 -6.74 -12.89
CA SER A 41 -10.68 -6.94 -12.14
C SER A 41 -11.03 -5.74 -11.27
N GLN A 42 -10.04 -5.17 -10.58
CA GLN A 42 -10.20 -3.96 -9.77
C GLN A 42 -10.53 -2.73 -10.62
N ALA A 43 -9.85 -2.56 -11.76
CA ALA A 43 -10.16 -1.46 -12.68
C ALA A 43 -11.58 -1.55 -13.23
N MET A 44 -12.05 -2.74 -13.57
CA MET A 44 -13.45 -2.98 -13.98
C MET A 44 -14.44 -2.63 -12.87
N THR A 45 -14.12 -2.91 -11.61
CA THR A 45 -14.95 -2.52 -10.47
C THR A 45 -15.02 -0.99 -10.34
N ILE A 46 -13.89 -0.31 -10.41
CA ILE A 46 -13.84 1.17 -10.35
C ILE A 46 -14.60 1.78 -11.52
N ASN A 47 -14.44 1.26 -12.74
CA ASN A 47 -15.18 1.74 -13.92
C ASN A 47 -16.70 1.55 -13.77
N SER A 48 -17.14 0.45 -13.16
CA SER A 48 -18.56 0.25 -12.85
C SER A 48 -19.10 1.30 -11.86
N LEU A 49 -18.35 1.61 -10.81
CA LEU A 49 -18.71 2.67 -9.86
C LEU A 49 -18.63 4.07 -10.48
N ALA A 50 -17.72 4.27 -11.43
CA ALA A 50 -17.58 5.51 -12.19
C ALA A 50 -18.80 5.81 -13.08
N GLU A 51 -19.50 4.78 -13.58
CA GLU A 51 -20.77 4.99 -14.29
C GLU A 51 -21.88 5.54 -13.38
N ASP A 52 -21.93 5.11 -12.12
CA ASP A 52 -22.89 5.67 -11.14
C ASP A 52 -22.49 7.10 -10.72
N PHE A 53 -21.21 7.38 -10.61
CA PHE A 53 -20.69 8.73 -10.41
C PHE A 53 -21.02 9.65 -11.59
N TYR A 54 -20.82 9.18 -12.83
CA TYR A 54 -21.18 9.92 -14.06
C TYR A 54 -22.66 10.30 -14.10
N LYS A 55 -23.57 9.38 -13.78
CA LYS A 55 -25.02 9.65 -13.75
C LYS A 55 -25.38 10.81 -12.81
N LYS A 56 -24.62 10.96 -11.72
CA LYS A 56 -24.85 11.99 -10.69
C LYS A 56 -24.19 13.33 -11.01
N THR A 57 -23.03 13.31 -11.68
CA THR A 57 -22.15 14.48 -11.81
C THR A 57 -21.89 14.92 -13.25
N GLY A 58 -22.11 14.05 -14.23
CA GLY A 58 -21.71 14.28 -15.62
C GLY A 58 -20.20 14.15 -15.87
N ILE A 59 -19.38 13.77 -14.87
CA ILE A 59 -17.93 13.62 -15.00
C ILE A 59 -17.61 12.16 -15.37
N ARG A 60 -16.90 11.95 -16.47
CA ARG A 60 -16.45 10.62 -16.91
C ARG A 60 -15.12 10.28 -16.31
N ILE A 61 -14.98 9.03 -15.88
CA ILE A 61 -13.72 8.46 -15.38
C ILE A 61 -13.35 7.27 -16.25
N ASN A 62 -12.08 7.19 -16.64
CA ASN A 62 -11.52 6.05 -17.36
C ASN A 62 -10.36 5.48 -16.52
N CYS A 63 -10.63 4.38 -15.84
CA CYS A 63 -9.65 3.69 -14.98
C CYS A 63 -8.98 2.54 -15.75
N GLN A 64 -7.64 2.53 -15.75
CA GLN A 64 -6.82 1.50 -16.38
C GLN A 64 -5.88 0.89 -15.35
N ALA A 65 -5.78 -0.44 -15.34
CA ALA A 65 -4.89 -1.16 -14.45
C ALA A 65 -3.45 -1.24 -14.99
N MET A 66 -2.52 -1.39 -14.07
CA MET A 66 -1.14 -1.79 -14.34
C MET A 66 -0.61 -2.67 -13.21
N SER A 67 0.22 -3.65 -13.56
CA SER A 67 0.81 -4.55 -12.56
C SER A 67 1.78 -3.81 -11.64
N TRP A 68 1.90 -4.26 -10.38
CA TRP A 68 2.83 -3.73 -9.39
C TRP A 68 4.28 -3.66 -9.90
N GLY A 69 4.73 -4.69 -10.61
CA GLY A 69 6.12 -4.76 -11.10
C GLY A 69 6.48 -3.69 -12.14
N GLN A 70 5.48 -3.08 -12.79
CA GLN A 70 5.69 -2.08 -13.85
C GLN A 70 5.25 -0.68 -13.42
N ALA A 71 4.36 -0.58 -12.43
CA ALA A 71 3.64 0.65 -12.12
C ALA A 71 4.58 1.81 -11.73
N HIS A 72 5.50 1.59 -10.78
CA HIS A 72 6.38 2.65 -10.31
C HIS A 72 7.21 3.28 -11.44
N SER A 73 7.87 2.46 -12.27
CA SER A 73 8.66 2.93 -13.41
C SER A 73 7.80 3.64 -14.47
N LYS A 74 6.57 3.14 -14.70
CA LYS A 74 5.64 3.75 -15.65
C LYS A 74 5.17 5.13 -15.17
N TYR A 75 4.87 5.28 -13.88
CA TYR A 75 4.55 6.59 -13.28
C TYR A 75 5.73 7.57 -13.44
N LEU A 76 6.94 7.18 -13.05
CA LEU A 76 8.13 8.05 -13.17
C LEU A 76 8.36 8.50 -14.61
N THR A 77 8.27 7.59 -15.58
CA THR A 77 8.45 7.92 -17.01
C THR A 77 7.37 8.87 -17.51
N SER A 78 6.10 8.65 -17.12
CA SER A 78 4.99 9.50 -17.56
C SER A 78 5.02 10.88 -16.89
N ILE A 79 5.44 10.97 -15.64
CA ILE A 79 5.69 12.26 -14.94
C ILE A 79 6.75 13.06 -15.71
N ALA A 80 7.89 12.44 -16.02
CA ALA A 80 8.97 13.09 -16.76
C ALA A 80 8.54 13.53 -18.18
N GLY A 81 7.64 12.78 -18.81
CA GLY A 81 7.08 13.09 -20.13
C GLY A 81 5.86 14.02 -20.12
N SER A 82 5.40 14.50 -18.97
CA SER A 82 4.14 15.23 -18.79
C SER A 82 2.92 14.48 -19.33
N LEU A 83 2.90 13.16 -19.19
CA LEU A 83 1.87 12.22 -19.65
C LEU A 83 1.26 11.41 -18.49
N ALA A 84 1.45 11.83 -17.23
CA ALA A 84 0.83 11.17 -16.10
C ALA A 84 -0.71 11.31 -16.15
N PRO A 85 -1.49 10.39 -15.57
CA PRO A 85 -2.93 10.48 -15.51
C PRO A 85 -3.39 11.66 -14.63
N ASP A 86 -4.68 11.92 -14.57
CA ASP A 86 -5.24 12.89 -13.62
C ASP A 86 -5.18 12.33 -12.19
N ILE A 87 -5.57 11.07 -12.01
CA ILE A 87 -5.56 10.38 -10.71
C ILE A 87 -4.62 9.17 -10.78
N GLY A 88 -3.77 9.02 -9.77
CA GLY A 88 -2.98 7.81 -9.53
C GLY A 88 -3.49 7.03 -8.32
N LEU A 89 -3.75 5.73 -8.48
CA LEU A 89 -3.87 4.79 -7.37
C LEU A 89 -2.51 4.12 -7.18
N LEU A 90 -1.78 4.58 -6.19
CA LEU A 90 -0.35 4.39 -5.99
C LEU A 90 -0.05 3.47 -4.81
N GLY A 91 1.12 2.87 -4.79
CA GLY A 91 1.65 2.32 -3.54
C GLY A 91 1.83 3.41 -2.49
N LEU A 92 1.63 3.05 -1.22
CA LEU A 92 1.57 3.99 -0.09
C LEU A 92 2.75 4.98 -0.05
N THR A 93 3.96 4.51 -0.31
CA THR A 93 5.20 5.31 -0.21
C THR A 93 5.45 6.19 -1.43
N TRP A 94 4.83 5.88 -2.58
CA TRP A 94 5.14 6.54 -3.85
C TRP A 94 4.59 7.96 -3.96
N ALA A 95 3.42 8.24 -3.34
CA ALA A 95 2.85 9.59 -3.42
C ALA A 95 3.71 10.62 -2.66
N THR A 96 4.30 10.23 -1.52
CA THR A 96 5.27 11.09 -0.82
C THR A 96 6.52 11.32 -1.69
N GLU A 97 7.03 10.28 -2.35
CA GLU A 97 8.12 10.41 -3.30
C GLU A 97 7.78 11.40 -4.42
N PHE A 98 6.67 11.16 -5.13
CA PHE A 98 6.26 12.00 -6.27
C PHE A 98 5.88 13.43 -5.85
N GLY A 99 5.25 13.57 -4.69
CA GLY A 99 4.90 14.88 -4.13
C GLY A 99 6.12 15.71 -3.74
N THR A 100 7.19 15.10 -3.23
CA THR A 100 8.40 15.84 -2.82
C THR A 100 9.18 16.43 -3.98
N PHE A 101 9.04 15.92 -5.19
CA PHE A 101 9.59 16.57 -6.40
C PHE A 101 8.54 17.31 -7.23
N GLY A 102 7.35 17.57 -6.65
CA GLY A 102 6.36 18.48 -7.23
C GLY A 102 5.48 17.85 -8.31
N ALA A 103 5.42 16.51 -8.42
CA ALA A 103 4.57 15.85 -9.41
C ALA A 103 3.11 15.66 -8.96
N MET A 104 2.82 15.82 -7.66
CA MET A 104 1.48 15.70 -7.10
C MET A 104 1.11 16.92 -6.28
N ILE A 105 -0.19 17.26 -6.25
CA ILE A 105 -0.70 18.36 -5.44
C ILE A 105 -0.71 17.98 -3.96
N ASP A 106 -0.55 18.98 -3.09
CA ASP A 106 -0.74 18.84 -1.66
C ASP A 106 -2.24 18.96 -1.34
N LEU A 107 -2.89 17.81 -1.12
CA LEU A 107 -4.33 17.75 -0.85
C LEU A 107 -4.71 18.44 0.47
N ALA A 108 -3.81 18.45 1.47
CA ALA A 108 -4.07 19.13 2.73
C ALA A 108 -4.07 20.65 2.58
N ALA A 109 -3.30 21.19 1.63
CA ALA A 109 -3.31 22.62 1.31
C ALA A 109 -4.51 23.02 0.44
N GLU A 110 -4.90 22.16 -0.53
CA GLU A 110 -5.97 22.45 -1.49
C GLU A 110 -7.38 22.17 -0.92
N TYR A 111 -7.53 21.15 -0.06
CA TYR A 111 -8.82 20.67 0.47
C TYR A 111 -8.73 20.37 1.99
N PRO A 112 -8.38 21.37 2.83
CA PRO A 112 -8.03 21.14 4.24
C PRO A 112 -9.16 20.53 5.06
N GLU A 113 -10.42 20.94 4.84
CA GLU A 113 -11.57 20.48 5.62
C GLU A 113 -11.90 19.02 5.31
N GLU A 114 -11.95 18.65 4.03
CA GLU A 114 -12.25 17.28 3.60
C GLU A 114 -11.11 16.31 3.97
N VAL A 115 -9.87 16.74 3.84
CA VAL A 115 -8.69 15.95 4.25
C VAL A 115 -8.69 15.73 5.76
N ALA A 116 -9.06 16.74 6.56
CA ALA A 116 -9.22 16.58 8.01
C ALA A 116 -10.33 15.57 8.36
N GLY A 117 -11.47 15.63 7.66
CA GLY A 117 -12.55 14.65 7.83
C GLY A 117 -12.13 13.22 7.47
N ILE A 118 -11.38 13.06 6.39
CA ILE A 118 -10.82 11.74 6.01
C ILE A 118 -9.86 11.24 7.10
N LYS A 119 -8.97 12.10 7.60
CA LYS A 119 -8.01 11.75 8.66
C LYS A 119 -8.67 11.16 9.89
N GLU A 120 -9.75 11.76 10.37
CA GLU A 120 -10.49 11.29 11.55
C GLU A 120 -11.07 9.87 11.36
N ALA A 121 -11.49 9.56 10.13
CA ALA A 121 -12.09 8.28 9.79
C ALA A 121 -11.06 7.15 9.53
N ILE A 122 -9.79 7.47 9.28
CA ILE A 122 -8.75 6.49 8.91
C ILE A 122 -8.01 5.96 10.15
N PHE A 123 -7.51 4.73 10.08
CA PHE A 123 -6.64 4.15 11.12
C PHE A 123 -5.35 4.96 11.27
N PRO A 124 -4.95 5.33 12.51
CA PRO A 124 -3.81 6.22 12.75
C PRO A 124 -2.49 5.74 12.14
N GLY A 125 -2.23 4.42 12.19
CA GLY A 125 -1.01 3.84 11.61
C GLY A 125 -0.90 4.04 10.10
N LEU A 126 -2.03 3.97 9.40
CA LEU A 126 -2.09 4.21 7.95
C LEU A 126 -1.94 5.70 7.64
N TRP A 127 -2.66 6.57 8.38
CA TRP A 127 -2.57 8.02 8.19
C TRP A 127 -1.15 8.55 8.40
N ASN A 128 -0.49 8.13 9.48
CA ASN A 128 0.86 8.62 9.82
C ASN A 128 1.90 8.29 8.74
N SER A 129 1.62 7.31 7.87
CA SER A 129 2.51 6.93 6.78
C SER A 129 2.37 7.79 5.52
N ILE A 130 1.36 8.65 5.46
CA ILE A 130 1.11 9.57 4.34
C ILE A 130 1.21 11.05 4.73
N ASP A 131 1.28 11.35 6.01
CA ASP A 131 1.45 12.71 6.53
C ASP A 131 2.95 13.10 6.48
N TYR A 132 3.36 13.72 5.39
CA TYR A 132 4.72 14.20 5.21
C TYR A 132 4.86 15.64 5.71
N LYS A 133 5.18 15.82 6.99
CA LYS A 133 5.38 17.16 7.59
C LYS A 133 4.16 18.08 7.41
N GLY A 134 2.98 17.54 7.55
CA GLY A 134 1.70 18.24 7.35
C GLY A 134 1.22 18.28 5.90
N LYS A 135 1.99 17.77 4.94
CA LYS A 135 1.56 17.63 3.54
C LYS A 135 0.99 16.25 3.27
N VAL A 136 -0.07 16.18 2.48
CA VAL A 136 -0.75 14.94 2.09
C VAL A 136 -0.88 14.87 0.58
N PHE A 137 -0.11 13.98 -0.05
CA PHE A 137 -0.09 13.84 -1.51
C PHE A 137 -1.04 12.76 -2.05
N GLY A 138 -1.77 12.12 -1.15
CA GLY A 138 -2.79 11.14 -1.50
C GLY A 138 -3.55 10.68 -0.26
N VAL A 139 -4.78 10.20 -0.44
CA VAL A 139 -5.63 9.65 0.62
C VAL A 139 -5.82 8.16 0.45
N PRO A 140 -5.97 7.38 1.54
CA PRO A 140 -6.06 5.93 1.45
C PRO A 140 -7.25 5.45 0.62
N PHE A 141 -6.99 4.49 -0.27
CA PHE A 141 -8.00 3.79 -1.05
C PHE A 141 -8.39 2.47 -0.39
N ASP A 142 -7.41 1.68 -0.01
CA ASP A 142 -7.58 0.42 0.69
C ASP A 142 -6.60 0.28 1.85
N LEU A 143 -6.80 -0.78 2.62
CA LEU A 143 -5.98 -1.15 3.74
C LEU A 143 -5.42 -2.55 3.52
N THR A 144 -4.13 -2.71 3.77
CA THR A 144 -3.48 -4.01 3.91
C THR A 144 -2.77 -4.08 5.26
N GLU A 145 -2.85 -5.23 5.92
CA GLU A 145 -2.19 -5.43 7.21
C GLU A 145 -1.70 -6.85 7.38
N TYR A 146 -0.68 -7.03 8.21
CA TYR A 146 -0.17 -8.35 8.55
C TYR A 146 -0.90 -8.92 9.76
N VAL A 147 -1.25 -10.21 9.64
CA VAL A 147 -1.85 -11.01 10.71
C VAL A 147 -1.22 -12.39 10.77
N LEU A 148 -1.45 -13.08 11.87
CA LEU A 148 -1.03 -14.48 12.03
C LEU A 148 -2.18 -15.40 11.57
N TYR A 149 -1.87 -16.32 10.67
CA TYR A 149 -2.74 -17.41 10.21
C TYR A 149 -2.36 -18.71 10.92
N TYR A 150 -3.33 -19.51 11.30
CA TYR A 150 -3.04 -20.80 11.94
C TYR A 150 -4.10 -21.86 11.62
N ARG A 151 -3.66 -23.12 11.53
CA ARG A 151 -4.52 -24.29 11.38
C ARG A 151 -5.07 -24.69 12.75
N THR A 152 -6.38 -24.52 12.95
CA THR A 152 -7.07 -24.77 14.24
C THR A 152 -7.12 -26.25 14.64
N ASP A 153 -7.01 -27.14 13.65
CA ASP A 153 -6.93 -28.60 13.89
C ASP A 153 -5.53 -29.08 14.31
N ILE A 154 -4.47 -28.25 14.07
CA ILE A 154 -3.08 -28.58 14.41
C ILE A 154 -2.58 -27.73 15.57
N VAL A 155 -2.79 -26.42 15.52
CA VAL A 155 -2.40 -25.44 16.54
C VAL A 155 -3.67 -24.99 17.25
N LYS A 156 -3.88 -25.46 18.48
CA LYS A 156 -5.14 -25.22 19.20
C LYS A 156 -5.32 -23.78 19.65
N GLU A 157 -4.22 -23.14 20.08
CA GLU A 157 -4.19 -21.73 20.48
C GLU A 157 -3.10 -21.02 19.68
N PRO A 158 -3.41 -19.87 19.05
CA PRO A 158 -2.39 -19.10 18.35
C PRO A 158 -1.41 -18.48 19.35
N PRO A 159 -0.10 -18.44 19.05
CA PRO A 159 0.89 -17.82 19.93
C PRO A 159 0.62 -16.32 20.10
N ARG A 160 0.62 -15.88 21.35
CA ARG A 160 0.28 -14.51 21.78
C ARG A 160 1.49 -13.62 22.05
N THR A 161 2.67 -14.25 22.22
CA THR A 161 3.95 -13.56 22.46
C THR A 161 5.06 -14.18 21.61
N TRP A 162 6.19 -13.51 21.49
CA TRP A 162 7.37 -14.07 20.81
C TRP A 162 7.85 -15.36 21.46
N GLU A 163 7.77 -15.44 22.79
CA GLU A 163 8.14 -16.64 23.53
C GLU A 163 7.21 -17.81 23.20
N GLU A 164 5.89 -17.59 23.21
CA GLU A 164 4.92 -18.59 22.80
C GLU A 164 5.10 -19.00 21.33
N LEU A 165 5.40 -18.03 20.44
CA LEU A 165 5.69 -18.32 19.03
C LEU A 165 6.89 -19.25 18.90
N THR A 166 8.00 -18.95 19.56
CA THR A 166 9.21 -19.78 19.48
C THR A 166 9.02 -21.15 20.13
N GLY A 167 8.25 -21.22 21.23
CA GLY A 167 7.84 -22.49 21.85
C GLY A 167 7.02 -23.35 20.89
N THR A 168 5.98 -22.78 20.28
CA THR A 168 5.14 -23.46 19.29
C THR A 168 5.96 -23.94 18.09
N LEU A 169 6.87 -23.10 17.58
CA LEU A 169 7.75 -23.49 16.46
C LEU A 169 8.70 -24.63 16.85
N THR A 170 9.21 -24.62 18.07
CA THR A 170 10.05 -25.72 18.58
C THR A 170 9.28 -27.05 18.59
N ASP A 171 8.04 -27.05 19.03
CA ASP A 171 7.19 -28.25 19.06
C ASP A 171 6.79 -28.71 17.64
N LEU A 172 6.44 -27.77 16.76
CA LEU A 172 6.14 -28.07 15.35
C LEU A 172 7.37 -28.68 14.65
N ASN A 173 8.55 -28.13 14.85
CA ASN A 173 9.79 -28.64 14.24
C ASN A 173 10.11 -30.09 14.63
N ARG A 174 9.76 -30.52 15.85
CA ARG A 174 9.93 -31.93 16.29
C ARG A 174 9.05 -32.89 15.46
N SER A 175 7.96 -32.39 14.91
CA SER A 175 7.07 -33.18 14.05
C SER A 175 7.30 -32.93 12.54
N GLY A 176 8.39 -32.26 12.17
CA GLY A 176 8.72 -31.94 10.78
C GLY A 176 7.88 -30.81 10.20
N ARG A 177 7.15 -30.07 11.02
CA ARG A 177 6.30 -28.94 10.64
C ARG A 177 6.96 -27.61 10.97
N GLY A 178 6.43 -26.50 10.42
CA GLY A 178 7.01 -25.18 10.67
C GLY A 178 6.03 -24.02 10.47
N MET A 179 6.59 -22.86 10.22
CA MET A 179 5.87 -21.63 9.91
C MET A 179 6.33 -21.10 8.56
N ILE A 180 5.41 -20.48 7.81
CA ILE A 180 5.76 -19.70 6.64
C ILE A 180 5.80 -18.23 7.02
N PHE A 181 6.85 -17.59 6.53
CA PHE A 181 6.99 -16.15 6.50
C PHE A 181 7.55 -15.76 5.13
N ASP A 182 7.16 -14.59 4.60
CA ASP A 182 7.64 -14.16 3.29
C ASP A 182 9.16 -14.05 3.25
N TRP A 183 9.76 -14.60 2.18
CA TRP A 183 11.19 -14.56 1.91
C TRP A 183 11.50 -13.90 0.57
N GLY A 184 12.51 -13.05 0.54
CA GLY A 184 12.97 -12.38 -0.68
C GLY A 184 12.75 -10.87 -0.65
N SER A 185 12.21 -10.32 -1.71
CA SER A 185 11.85 -8.90 -1.78
C SER A 185 10.76 -8.56 -0.77
N LEU A 186 10.79 -7.35 -0.21
CA LEU A 186 9.87 -6.87 0.83
C LEU A 186 10.09 -7.49 2.21
N GLY A 187 11.29 -8.03 2.49
CA GLY A 187 11.65 -8.52 3.83
C GLY A 187 11.51 -7.45 4.90
N TRP A 188 11.74 -6.19 4.57
CA TRP A 188 11.54 -5.06 5.46
C TRP A 188 10.09 -4.95 5.98
N ILE A 189 9.08 -5.25 5.17
CA ILE A 189 7.68 -5.28 5.62
C ILE A 189 7.50 -6.34 6.70
N GLY A 190 8.07 -7.53 6.48
CA GLY A 190 8.04 -8.61 7.46
C GLY A 190 8.82 -8.32 8.74
N TYR A 191 9.93 -7.62 8.63
CA TYR A 191 10.78 -7.21 9.77
C TYR A 191 10.13 -6.09 10.61
N SER A 192 9.45 -5.14 9.96
CA SER A 192 8.88 -3.95 10.62
C SER A 192 8.04 -4.23 11.87
N PRO A 193 7.11 -5.22 11.87
CA PRO A 193 6.37 -5.59 13.07
C PRO A 193 7.29 -5.94 14.24
N PHE A 194 8.32 -6.73 13.99
CA PHE A 194 9.25 -7.15 15.04
C PHE A 194 10.08 -5.98 15.57
N LEU A 195 10.47 -5.03 14.70
CA LEU A 195 11.12 -3.79 15.11
C LEU A 195 10.25 -3.03 16.13
N TRP A 196 8.99 -2.77 15.80
CA TRP A 196 8.06 -2.01 16.66
C TRP A 196 7.68 -2.78 17.92
N GLN A 197 7.51 -4.09 17.83
CA GLN A 197 7.23 -4.98 18.96
C GLN A 197 8.42 -5.10 19.94
N ALA A 198 9.65 -4.90 19.47
CA ALA A 198 10.83 -4.78 20.32
C ALA A 198 10.93 -3.43 21.03
N GLY A 199 10.13 -2.44 20.62
CA GLY A 199 10.19 -1.06 21.11
C GLY A 199 11.07 -0.14 20.27
N GLY A 200 11.65 -0.63 19.17
CA GLY A 200 12.42 0.15 18.21
C GLY A 200 11.54 0.85 17.17
N ASP A 201 12.19 1.65 16.33
CA ASP A 201 11.57 2.32 15.21
C ASP A 201 12.61 2.64 14.13
N TYR A 202 12.15 3.08 12.97
CA TYR A 202 13.02 3.62 11.91
C TYR A 202 13.50 5.04 12.25
N TYR A 203 12.60 5.86 12.80
CA TYR A 203 12.85 7.26 13.17
C TYR A 203 12.24 7.59 14.52
N SER A 204 12.75 8.66 15.16
CA SER A 204 12.06 9.32 16.27
C SER A 204 10.72 9.89 15.79
N PRO A 205 9.73 10.10 16.71
CA PRO A 205 8.40 10.60 16.34
C PRO A 205 8.39 11.92 15.57
N ASP A 206 9.39 12.76 15.81
CA ASP A 206 9.59 14.06 15.15
C ASP A 206 10.49 13.98 13.90
N TYR A 207 10.90 12.77 13.51
CA TYR A 207 11.82 12.50 12.40
C TYR A 207 13.22 13.17 12.52
N SER A 208 13.59 13.63 13.71
CA SER A 208 14.90 14.29 13.94
C SER A 208 16.05 13.28 14.03
N GLN A 209 15.77 12.03 14.39
CA GLN A 209 16.78 10.98 14.59
C GLN A 209 16.42 9.71 13.81
N VAL A 210 17.42 9.09 13.21
CA VAL A 210 17.33 7.75 12.61
C VAL A 210 17.64 6.71 13.69
N LEU A 211 16.69 5.80 13.96
CA LEU A 211 16.74 4.82 15.05
C LEU A 211 16.94 3.37 14.60
N ILE A 212 17.13 3.13 13.31
CA ILE A 212 17.18 1.78 12.73
C ILE A 212 18.32 0.89 13.28
N ASP A 213 19.34 1.47 13.91
CA ASP A 213 20.45 0.74 14.53
C ASP A 213 20.42 0.79 16.06
N SER A 214 19.29 1.20 16.66
CA SER A 214 19.11 1.15 18.11
C SER A 214 19.25 -0.27 18.66
N PRO A 215 19.52 -0.44 19.96
CA PRO A 215 19.59 -1.77 20.59
C PRO A 215 18.32 -2.59 20.34
N GLU A 216 17.15 -1.96 20.36
CA GLU A 216 15.85 -2.58 20.09
C GLU A 216 15.75 -3.04 18.62
N ALA A 217 16.22 -2.25 17.67
CA ALA A 217 16.24 -2.59 16.25
C ALA A 217 17.17 -3.78 15.99
N VAL A 218 18.35 -3.79 16.60
CA VAL A 218 19.30 -4.91 16.50
C VAL A 218 18.72 -6.17 17.13
N LYS A 219 18.07 -6.07 18.31
CA LYS A 219 17.39 -7.18 18.98
C LYS A 219 16.30 -7.76 18.10
N ALA A 220 15.48 -6.90 17.48
CA ALA A 220 14.42 -7.29 16.56
C ALA A 220 14.98 -8.01 15.33
N MET A 221 16.06 -7.50 14.72
CA MET A 221 16.68 -8.11 13.55
C MET A 221 17.31 -9.47 13.87
N LYS A 222 17.93 -9.62 15.05
CA LYS A 222 18.44 -10.91 15.53
C LYS A 222 17.30 -11.91 15.70
N PHE A 223 16.22 -11.53 16.38
CA PHE A 223 15.05 -12.39 16.54
C PHE A 223 14.42 -12.79 15.19
N PHE A 224 14.23 -11.83 14.31
CA PHE A 224 13.70 -12.08 12.96
C PHE A 224 14.57 -13.05 12.17
N SER A 225 15.89 -12.89 12.25
CA SER A 225 16.86 -13.81 11.62
C SER A 225 16.82 -15.21 12.24
N GLU A 226 16.61 -15.32 13.56
CA GLU A 226 16.48 -16.61 14.26
C GLU A 226 15.27 -17.41 13.78
N LEU A 227 14.17 -16.76 13.34
CA LEU A 227 13.03 -17.48 12.76
C LEU A 227 13.47 -18.38 11.60
N TYR A 228 14.39 -17.90 10.77
CA TYR A 228 14.93 -18.63 9.62
C TYR A 228 16.10 -19.56 9.94
N THR A 229 16.93 -19.20 10.90
CA THR A 229 18.18 -19.93 11.17
C THR A 229 18.05 -20.98 12.28
N LYS A 230 17.17 -20.73 13.24
CA LYS A 230 16.96 -21.58 14.42
C LYS A 230 15.60 -22.29 14.41
N TYR A 231 14.57 -21.62 13.89
CA TYR A 231 13.20 -22.16 13.90
C TYR A 231 12.73 -22.68 12.53
N ASN A 232 13.65 -22.83 11.57
CA ASN A 232 13.46 -23.48 10.27
C ASN A 232 12.36 -22.87 9.41
N VAL A 233 12.08 -21.56 9.53
CA VAL A 233 11.25 -20.85 8.54
C VAL A 233 11.94 -20.97 7.18
N PRO A 234 11.20 -21.34 6.11
CA PRO A 234 11.78 -21.56 4.79
C PRO A 234 12.45 -20.31 4.23
N LYS A 235 13.67 -20.48 3.67
CA LYS A 235 14.41 -19.45 2.92
C LYS A 235 14.07 -19.47 1.42
N THR A 236 12.87 -19.95 1.11
CA THR A 236 12.31 -20.01 -0.24
C THR A 236 10.89 -19.52 -0.20
N LYS A 237 10.39 -19.00 -1.31
CA LYS A 237 9.02 -18.53 -1.39
C LYS A 237 8.07 -19.72 -1.45
N ILE A 238 7.38 -19.98 -0.35
CA ILE A 238 6.29 -20.97 -0.26
C ILE A 238 5.01 -20.18 -0.03
N PRO A 239 4.02 -20.28 -0.92
CA PRO A 239 2.72 -19.64 -0.71
C PRO A 239 2.04 -20.18 0.56
N PRO A 240 1.53 -19.32 1.48
CA PRO A 240 0.83 -19.74 2.69
C PRO A 240 -0.31 -20.73 2.42
N GLU A 241 -1.08 -20.55 1.36
CA GLU A 241 -2.18 -21.43 0.97
C GLU A 241 -1.68 -22.86 0.66
N GLN A 242 -0.51 -23.02 0.07
CA GLN A 242 0.08 -24.32 -0.20
C GLN A 242 0.55 -25.00 1.09
N GLY A 243 1.30 -24.31 1.92
CA GLY A 243 1.88 -24.89 3.13
C GLY A 243 0.84 -25.17 4.21
N MET A 244 -0.16 -24.31 4.35
CA MET A 244 -1.28 -24.54 5.27
C MET A 244 -2.19 -25.68 4.79
N ARG A 245 -2.39 -25.83 3.49
CA ARG A 245 -3.18 -26.91 2.90
C ARG A 245 -2.63 -28.28 3.24
N THR A 246 -1.31 -28.48 3.09
CA THR A 246 -0.67 -29.76 3.44
C THR A 246 -0.57 -29.99 4.94
N GLY A 247 -0.57 -28.91 5.74
CA GLY A 247 -0.32 -28.95 7.18
C GLY A 247 1.15 -29.03 7.55
N ASP A 248 2.07 -28.93 6.59
CA ASP A 248 3.51 -28.86 6.83
C ASP A 248 3.88 -27.52 7.49
N PHE A 249 3.12 -26.47 7.17
CA PHE A 249 3.29 -25.14 7.75
C PHE A 249 1.95 -24.67 8.31
N PRO A 250 1.57 -25.13 9.51
CA PRO A 250 0.28 -24.80 10.10
C PRO A 250 0.19 -23.38 10.67
N ILE A 251 1.29 -22.61 10.64
CA ILE A 251 1.33 -21.19 10.98
C ILE A 251 1.88 -20.43 9.76
N ALA A 252 1.30 -19.26 9.49
CA ALA A 252 1.85 -18.29 8.56
C ALA A 252 1.68 -16.87 9.11
N ILE A 253 2.63 -15.98 8.82
CA ILE A 253 2.47 -14.54 9.02
C ILE A 253 2.50 -13.90 7.64
N SER A 254 1.42 -13.23 7.26
CA SER A 254 1.30 -12.59 5.95
C SER A 254 0.18 -11.54 5.97
N GLY A 255 -0.01 -10.86 4.85
CA GLY A 255 -1.05 -9.86 4.72
C GLY A 255 -2.46 -10.45 4.59
N ASN A 256 -3.45 -9.62 4.91
CA ASN A 256 -4.88 -9.98 4.89
C ASN A 256 -5.38 -10.49 3.53
N TRP A 257 -4.69 -10.19 2.43
CA TRP A 257 -5.03 -10.73 1.10
C TRP A 257 -4.95 -12.25 1.02
N LYS A 258 -4.23 -12.91 1.93
CA LYS A 258 -4.17 -14.36 2.02
C LYS A 258 -5.45 -15.01 2.52
N ILE A 259 -6.37 -14.25 3.10
CA ILE A 259 -7.69 -14.75 3.51
C ILE A 259 -8.45 -15.29 2.29
N ASP A 260 -8.54 -14.48 1.23
CA ASP A 260 -9.27 -14.87 0.03
C ASP A 260 -8.48 -15.90 -0.78
N GLU A 261 -7.16 -15.78 -0.87
CA GLU A 261 -6.32 -16.81 -1.50
C GLU A 261 -6.46 -18.18 -0.81
N LEU A 262 -6.51 -18.24 0.53
CA LEU A 262 -6.77 -19.50 1.27
C LEU A 262 -8.15 -20.07 0.99
N ARG A 263 -9.18 -19.23 0.94
CA ARG A 263 -10.55 -19.68 0.62
C ARG A 263 -10.65 -20.29 -0.77
N ILE A 264 -9.94 -19.69 -1.75
CA ILE A 264 -9.99 -20.09 -3.16
C ILE A 264 -9.06 -21.28 -3.45
N LEU A 265 -7.82 -21.21 -2.99
CA LEU A 265 -6.74 -22.13 -3.38
C LEU A 265 -6.56 -23.32 -2.43
N ALA A 266 -7.20 -23.28 -1.26
CA ALA A 266 -7.17 -24.36 -0.27
C ALA A 266 -8.55 -24.67 0.33
N PRO A 267 -9.60 -24.89 -0.49
CA PRO A 267 -10.97 -25.11 -0.01
C PRO A 267 -11.10 -26.35 0.88
N GLU A 268 -10.22 -27.34 0.76
CA GLU A 268 -10.20 -28.59 1.55
C GLU A 268 -9.86 -28.36 3.03
N ILE A 269 -9.32 -27.21 3.38
CA ILE A 269 -9.08 -26.81 4.78
C ILE A 269 -10.09 -25.77 5.28
N SER A 270 -11.20 -25.59 4.56
CA SER A 270 -12.28 -24.70 5.02
C SER A 270 -12.75 -25.09 6.43
N GLY A 271 -12.89 -24.10 7.32
CA GLY A 271 -13.24 -24.31 8.73
C GLY A 271 -12.13 -24.90 9.62
N LYS A 272 -10.93 -25.17 9.05
CA LYS A 272 -9.78 -25.69 9.80
C LYS A 272 -8.66 -24.68 9.98
N TRP A 273 -8.90 -23.42 9.71
CA TRP A 273 -7.93 -22.34 9.93
C TRP A 273 -8.63 -21.06 10.39
N SER A 274 -7.88 -20.21 11.03
CA SER A 274 -8.32 -18.89 11.47
C SER A 274 -7.17 -17.91 11.45
N ILE A 275 -7.46 -16.65 11.80
CA ILE A 275 -6.48 -15.60 11.97
C ILE A 275 -6.39 -15.16 13.43
N ALA A 276 -5.27 -14.59 13.79
CA ALA A 276 -5.04 -13.98 15.10
C ALA A 276 -4.21 -12.69 14.92
N MET A 277 -4.29 -11.82 15.92
CA MET A 277 -3.37 -10.67 15.98
C MET A 277 -1.93 -11.16 16.07
N MET A 278 -1.00 -10.33 15.61
CA MET A 278 0.44 -10.56 15.77
C MET A 278 0.81 -10.81 17.23
N PRO A 279 1.79 -11.69 17.52
CA PRO A 279 2.26 -11.93 18.88
C PRO A 279 2.92 -10.68 19.46
N LYS A 280 2.77 -10.47 20.76
CA LYS A 280 3.42 -9.37 21.48
C LYS A 280 4.93 -9.61 21.57
N GLY A 281 5.68 -8.56 21.29
CA GLY A 281 7.12 -8.56 21.54
C GLY A 281 7.50 -8.12 22.96
N PRO A 282 8.81 -7.96 23.22
CA PRO A 282 9.35 -7.61 24.53
C PRO A 282 8.86 -6.27 25.10
N SER A 283 8.42 -5.34 24.25
CA SER A 283 7.85 -4.06 24.69
C SER A 283 6.38 -4.17 25.14
N GLY A 284 5.78 -5.36 25.06
CA GLY A 284 4.35 -5.59 25.32
C GLY A 284 3.42 -5.21 24.16
N LYS A 285 3.95 -4.63 23.09
CA LYS A 285 3.20 -4.26 21.87
C LYS A 285 3.06 -5.46 20.94
N ARG A 286 1.97 -5.46 20.16
CA ARG A 286 1.73 -6.43 19.07
C ARG A 286 1.57 -5.75 17.71
N THR A 287 2.16 -4.57 17.59
CA THR A 287 2.07 -3.71 16.43
C THR A 287 2.39 -4.49 15.16
N ALA A 288 1.49 -4.50 14.21
CA ALA A 288 1.66 -5.10 12.90
C ALA A 288 2.03 -4.06 11.84
N PHE A 289 2.38 -4.54 10.65
CA PHE A 289 2.51 -3.68 9.48
C PHE A 289 1.11 -3.34 8.93
N ILE A 290 0.87 -2.06 8.67
CA ILE A 290 -0.27 -1.57 7.90
C ILE A 290 0.22 -0.79 6.69
N GLY A 291 -0.43 -0.98 5.57
CA GLY A 291 -0.15 -0.31 4.33
C GLY A 291 -1.41 -0.24 3.47
N GLY A 292 -1.22 -0.18 2.18
CA GLY A 292 -2.31 -0.12 1.21
C GLY A 292 -1.93 0.73 0.00
N ARG A 293 -2.97 1.16 -0.71
CA ARG A 293 -2.84 2.08 -1.85
C ARG A 293 -3.50 3.40 -1.51
N ILE A 294 -2.99 4.44 -2.14
CA ILE A 294 -3.49 5.80 -1.96
C ILE A 294 -3.89 6.41 -3.29
N MET A 295 -4.90 7.25 -3.27
CA MET A 295 -5.37 8.03 -4.41
C MET A 295 -4.80 9.44 -4.31
N GLY A 296 -4.09 9.88 -5.33
CA GLY A 296 -3.57 11.23 -5.41
C GLY A 296 -3.78 11.84 -6.79
N ILE A 297 -3.67 13.16 -6.87
CA ILE A 297 -3.90 13.95 -8.08
C ILE A 297 -2.56 14.46 -8.59
N PHE A 298 -2.26 14.20 -9.86
CA PHE A 298 -1.03 14.71 -10.47
C PHE A 298 -1.11 16.22 -10.73
N GLU A 299 0.00 16.94 -10.48
CA GLU A 299 0.08 18.40 -10.64
C GLU A 299 -0.31 18.87 -12.03
N GLN A 300 0.02 18.10 -13.05
CA GLN A 300 -0.29 18.39 -14.46
C GLN A 300 -1.77 18.24 -14.84
N SER A 301 -2.61 17.63 -13.96
CA SER A 301 -4.05 17.50 -14.24
C SER A 301 -4.72 18.85 -14.41
N ARG A 302 -5.53 18.99 -15.46
CA ARG A 302 -6.40 20.15 -15.71
C ARG A 302 -7.75 20.05 -15.01
N TYR A 303 -8.04 18.88 -14.42
CA TYR A 303 -9.32 18.51 -13.80
C TYR A 303 -9.17 18.19 -12.32
N LYS A 304 -8.39 19.01 -11.59
CA LYS A 304 -8.08 18.76 -10.18
C LYS A 304 -9.32 18.67 -9.29
N LYS A 305 -10.30 19.56 -9.49
CA LYS A 305 -11.56 19.57 -8.72
C LYS A 305 -12.43 18.36 -9.02
N GLU A 306 -12.57 18.01 -10.27
CA GLU A 306 -13.34 16.84 -10.71
C GLU A 306 -12.68 15.54 -10.24
N SER A 307 -11.35 15.46 -10.30
CA SER A 307 -10.56 14.36 -9.76
C SER A 307 -10.77 14.22 -8.24
N TRP A 308 -10.74 15.33 -7.52
CA TRP A 308 -11.02 15.34 -6.07
C TRP A 308 -12.43 14.86 -5.75
N ALA A 309 -13.43 15.32 -6.50
CA ALA A 309 -14.81 14.87 -6.33
C ALA A 309 -14.95 13.34 -6.47
N PHE A 310 -14.22 12.74 -7.43
CA PHE A 310 -14.22 11.28 -7.57
C PHE A 310 -13.47 10.58 -6.44
N ILE A 311 -12.34 11.11 -5.98
CA ILE A 311 -11.62 10.59 -4.82
C ILE A 311 -12.52 10.60 -3.58
N LEU A 312 -13.25 11.70 -3.32
CA LEU A 312 -14.22 11.77 -2.20
C LEU A 312 -15.35 10.75 -2.35
N TYR A 313 -15.85 10.54 -3.59
CA TYR A 313 -16.84 9.52 -3.86
C TYR A 313 -16.32 8.11 -3.50
N LEU A 314 -15.09 7.77 -3.93
CA LEU A 314 -14.46 6.49 -3.58
C LEU A 314 -14.14 6.35 -2.09
N SER A 315 -13.90 7.47 -1.39
CA SER A 315 -13.58 7.48 0.04
C SER A 315 -14.83 7.40 0.94
N SER A 316 -16.05 7.53 0.38
CA SER A 316 -17.28 7.46 1.15
C SER A 316 -17.56 6.05 1.67
N PRO A 317 -18.10 5.88 2.90
CA PRO A 317 -18.39 4.56 3.46
C PRO A 317 -19.28 3.68 2.57
N GLY A 318 -20.29 4.28 1.91
CA GLY A 318 -21.16 3.55 1.00
C GLY A 318 -20.45 3.00 -0.23
N THR A 319 -19.55 3.78 -0.84
CA THR A 319 -18.75 3.31 -1.99
C THR A 319 -17.69 2.30 -1.57
N GLN A 320 -17.06 2.47 -0.41
CA GLN A 320 -16.11 1.50 0.12
C GLN A 320 -16.80 0.16 0.46
N LYS A 321 -18.04 0.19 0.95
CA LYS A 321 -18.86 -1.04 1.10
C LYS A 321 -19.08 -1.71 -0.25
N ALA A 322 -19.46 -0.96 -1.29
CA ALA A 322 -19.66 -1.52 -2.62
C ALA A 322 -18.35 -2.09 -3.22
N LEU A 323 -17.20 -1.47 -2.97
CA LEU A 323 -15.88 -2.00 -3.34
C LEU A 323 -15.59 -3.32 -2.63
N TYR A 324 -15.88 -3.41 -1.33
CA TYR A 324 -15.72 -4.63 -0.55
C TYR A 324 -16.62 -5.77 -1.07
N GLU A 325 -17.89 -5.50 -1.28
CA GLU A 325 -18.83 -6.49 -1.81
C GLU A 325 -18.46 -6.96 -3.22
N ALA A 326 -18.03 -6.04 -4.09
CA ALA A 326 -17.54 -6.40 -5.42
C ALA A 326 -16.26 -7.25 -5.38
N ALA A 327 -15.35 -6.96 -4.44
CA ALA A 327 -14.15 -7.76 -4.24
C ALA A 327 -14.48 -9.18 -3.81
N LEU A 328 -15.42 -9.38 -2.88
CA LEU A 328 -15.89 -10.70 -2.47
C LEU A 328 -16.45 -11.51 -3.65
N ILE A 329 -17.29 -10.89 -4.49
CA ILE A 329 -17.89 -11.55 -5.67
C ILE A 329 -16.82 -11.93 -6.69
N LYS A 330 -15.85 -11.06 -6.91
CA LYS A 330 -14.79 -11.26 -7.90
C LYS A 330 -13.58 -12.04 -7.37
N GLN A 331 -13.64 -12.45 -6.11
CA GLN A 331 -12.53 -13.11 -5.42
C GLN A 331 -11.23 -12.28 -5.45
N ASP A 332 -11.39 -10.99 -5.27
CA ASP A 332 -10.32 -10.01 -5.18
C ASP A 332 -10.21 -9.49 -3.75
N THR A 333 -9.10 -8.83 -3.39
CA THR A 333 -8.88 -8.35 -2.04
C THR A 333 -9.16 -6.86 -1.94
N TYR A 334 -9.99 -6.48 -0.98
CA TYR A 334 -10.21 -5.09 -0.59
C TYR A 334 -10.61 -5.03 0.89
N LEU A 335 -9.88 -4.27 1.69
CA LEU A 335 -10.34 -3.84 3.02
C LEU A 335 -10.50 -2.33 3.04
N PRO A 336 -11.61 -1.81 3.59
CA PRO A 336 -11.86 -0.38 3.64
C PRO A 336 -10.90 0.30 4.63
N PRO A 337 -10.26 1.42 4.25
CA PRO A 337 -9.42 2.19 5.15
C PRO A 337 -10.21 3.03 6.14
N ASN A 338 -11.50 3.35 5.83
CA ASN A 338 -12.39 4.13 6.67
C ASN A 338 -13.04 3.24 7.73
N LYS A 339 -12.85 3.57 9.01
CA LYS A 339 -13.38 2.83 10.17
C LYS A 339 -14.91 2.72 10.18
N ASP A 340 -15.61 3.76 9.71
CA ASP A 340 -17.07 3.76 9.66
C ASP A 340 -17.63 2.70 8.70
N THR A 341 -16.88 2.39 7.63
CA THR A 341 -17.26 1.34 6.69
C THR A 341 -17.29 -0.04 7.34
N TRP A 342 -16.42 -0.29 8.33
CA TRP A 342 -16.40 -1.57 9.04
C TRP A 342 -17.70 -1.87 9.78
N ALA A 343 -18.45 -0.85 10.18
CA ALA A 343 -19.77 -1.04 10.83
C ALA A 343 -20.82 -1.62 9.86
N ILE A 344 -20.69 -1.34 8.56
CA ILE A 344 -21.72 -1.64 7.55
C ILE A 344 -21.35 -2.74 6.56
N ILE A 345 -20.12 -3.28 6.57
CA ILE A 345 -19.73 -4.45 5.74
C ILE A 345 -20.11 -5.77 6.43
N ASP A 346 -20.50 -6.73 5.59
CA ASP A 346 -20.79 -8.12 6.03
C ASP A 346 -19.51 -8.95 5.92
N MET A 347 -18.80 -9.07 7.04
CA MET A 347 -17.58 -9.86 7.20
C MET A 347 -17.80 -10.84 8.36
N ASP A 348 -17.21 -12.04 8.26
CA ASP A 348 -17.16 -12.99 9.38
C ASP A 348 -16.78 -12.25 10.69
N PRO A 349 -17.62 -12.34 11.75
CA PRO A 349 -17.44 -11.55 12.96
C PRO A 349 -16.08 -11.74 13.66
N GLU A 350 -15.55 -12.98 13.65
CA GLU A 350 -14.26 -13.26 14.29
C GLU A 350 -13.11 -12.67 13.47
N PHE A 351 -13.17 -12.77 12.14
CA PHE A 351 -12.17 -12.15 11.26
C PHE A 351 -12.23 -10.63 11.36
N LYS A 352 -13.44 -10.06 11.32
CA LYS A 352 -13.65 -8.61 11.49
C LYS A 352 -13.07 -8.08 12.79
N LYS A 353 -13.31 -8.80 13.90
CA LYS A 353 -12.78 -8.44 15.22
C LYS A 353 -11.25 -8.45 15.24
N VAL A 354 -10.61 -9.48 14.68
CA VAL A 354 -9.15 -9.59 14.66
C VAL A 354 -8.55 -8.51 13.77
N LEU A 355 -9.05 -8.35 12.54
CA LEU A 355 -8.54 -7.38 11.58
C LEU A 355 -8.71 -5.94 12.09
N PHE A 356 -9.90 -5.59 12.58
CA PHE A 356 -10.12 -4.23 13.12
C PHE A 356 -9.20 -3.92 14.31
N ALA A 357 -9.07 -4.87 15.26
CA ALA A 357 -8.20 -4.69 16.42
C ALA A 357 -6.72 -4.63 16.03
N GLN A 358 -6.31 -5.37 15.00
CA GLN A 358 -4.94 -5.32 14.51
C GLN A 358 -4.67 -4.00 13.77
N ALA A 359 -5.59 -3.50 12.96
CA ALA A 359 -5.45 -2.21 12.28
C ALA A 359 -5.29 -1.04 13.26
N GLU A 360 -5.99 -1.08 14.42
CA GLU A 360 -5.82 -0.11 15.51
C GLU A 360 -4.42 -0.20 16.17
N ASP A 361 -3.81 -1.41 16.25
CA ASP A 361 -2.45 -1.63 16.76
C ASP A 361 -1.48 -1.95 15.60
N SER A 362 -1.48 -1.08 14.59
CA SER A 362 -0.60 -1.23 13.43
C SER A 362 0.12 0.08 13.12
N LYS A 363 1.25 -0.05 12.44
CA LYS A 363 2.08 1.05 11.99
C LYS A 363 2.53 0.82 10.55
N GLY A 364 2.52 1.87 9.76
CA GLY A 364 3.04 1.80 8.39
C GLY A 364 4.47 2.31 8.27
N PRO A 365 5.00 2.36 7.06
CA PRO A 365 6.33 2.88 6.78
C PRO A 365 6.43 4.37 7.16
N PRO A 366 7.64 4.87 7.42
CA PRO A 366 7.83 6.29 7.68
C PRO A 366 7.47 7.13 6.45
N ALA A 367 6.76 8.24 6.68
CA ALA A 367 6.42 9.20 5.62
C ALA A 367 7.66 10.02 5.22
N ILE A 368 8.56 9.43 4.45
CA ILE A 368 9.76 10.08 3.92
C ILE A 368 9.88 9.88 2.42
N ALA A 369 10.51 10.83 1.73
CA ALA A 369 10.81 10.67 0.33
C ALA A 369 11.81 9.54 0.09
N ASN A 370 11.63 8.81 -1.03
CA ASN A 370 12.52 7.73 -1.47
C ASN A 370 12.65 6.56 -0.47
N TRP A 371 11.62 6.30 0.36
CA TRP A 371 11.65 5.16 1.29
C TRP A 371 12.03 3.84 0.60
N ASP A 372 11.48 3.58 -0.59
CA ASP A 372 11.73 2.36 -1.36
C ASP A 372 13.21 2.16 -1.75
N ALA A 373 14.00 3.22 -1.81
CA ALA A 373 15.45 3.09 -2.03
C ALA A 373 16.15 2.46 -0.80
N TYR A 374 15.71 2.83 0.41
CA TYR A 374 16.32 2.34 1.65
C TYR A 374 15.83 0.95 2.06
N THR A 375 14.61 0.57 1.63
CA THR A 375 14.08 -0.77 1.94
C THR A 375 14.94 -1.87 1.38
N ARG A 376 15.58 -1.65 0.22
CA ARG A 376 16.54 -2.61 -0.38
C ARG A 376 17.78 -2.83 0.50
N ASP A 377 18.25 -1.78 1.15
CA ASP A 377 19.39 -1.90 2.07
C ASP A 377 19.02 -2.68 3.32
N ILE A 378 17.79 -2.48 3.84
CA ILE A 378 17.25 -3.28 4.95
C ILE A 378 17.12 -4.75 4.54
N ASP A 379 16.57 -5.02 3.36
CA ASP A 379 16.45 -6.38 2.81
C ASP A 379 17.82 -7.06 2.66
N ASN A 380 18.85 -6.32 2.23
CA ASN A 380 20.22 -6.82 2.18
C ASN A 380 20.78 -7.16 3.57
N VAL A 381 20.49 -6.37 4.59
CA VAL A 381 20.88 -6.69 5.98
C VAL A 381 20.22 -7.99 6.44
N ILE A 382 18.91 -8.14 6.20
CA ILE A 382 18.15 -9.36 6.51
C ILE A 382 18.80 -10.58 5.82
N GLN A 383 19.04 -10.50 4.52
CA GLN A 383 19.60 -11.60 3.74
C GLN A 383 21.00 -12.01 4.25
N ARG A 384 21.86 -11.04 4.54
CA ARG A 384 23.20 -11.31 5.07
C ARG A 384 23.16 -11.93 6.46
N ALA A 385 22.27 -11.44 7.32
CA ALA A 385 22.08 -12.01 8.66
C ALA A 385 21.57 -13.47 8.58
N VAL A 386 20.60 -13.75 7.70
CA VAL A 386 19.98 -15.07 7.58
C VAL A 386 20.85 -16.06 6.79
N LEU A 387 21.46 -15.65 5.69
CA LEU A 387 22.20 -16.56 4.78
C LEU A 387 23.68 -16.71 5.14
N GLN A 388 24.28 -15.68 5.72
CA GLN A 388 25.71 -15.64 6.00
C GLN A 388 26.05 -15.60 7.50
N GLY A 389 25.03 -15.46 8.39
CA GLY A 389 25.22 -15.36 9.83
C GLY A 389 25.95 -14.08 10.27
N VAL A 390 25.90 -13.02 9.43
CA VAL A 390 26.54 -11.74 9.75
C VAL A 390 25.75 -11.04 10.84
N ASP A 391 26.41 -10.51 11.87
CA ASP A 391 25.76 -9.70 12.90
C ASP A 391 25.11 -8.47 12.28
N PRO A 392 23.80 -8.23 12.49
CA PRO A 392 23.07 -7.17 11.81
C PRO A 392 23.47 -5.76 12.25
N GLN A 393 24.15 -5.57 13.38
CA GLN A 393 24.52 -4.25 13.92
C GLN A 393 25.25 -3.38 12.89
N ALA A 394 26.31 -3.91 12.26
CA ALA A 394 27.10 -3.16 11.30
C ALA A 394 26.30 -2.81 10.03
N GLY A 395 25.42 -3.73 9.61
CA GLY A 395 24.53 -3.51 8.46
C GLY A 395 23.51 -2.41 8.73
N LEU A 396 22.83 -2.46 9.88
CA LEU A 396 21.85 -1.44 10.30
C LEU A 396 22.49 -0.06 10.48
N SER A 397 23.72 -0.02 11.08
CA SER A 397 24.47 1.25 11.17
C SER A 397 24.90 1.80 9.81
N GLY A 398 25.09 0.93 8.81
CA GLY A 398 25.29 1.34 7.41
C GLY A 398 24.05 2.01 6.84
N VAL A 399 22.89 1.38 6.99
CA VAL A 399 21.60 1.94 6.54
C VAL A 399 21.31 3.28 7.23
N LYS A 400 21.56 3.40 8.53
CA LYS A 400 21.42 4.66 9.27
C LYS A 400 22.21 5.80 8.62
N LYS A 401 23.50 5.57 8.31
CA LYS A 401 24.36 6.57 7.68
C LYS A 401 23.81 7.06 6.33
N GLU A 402 23.25 6.17 5.54
CA GLU A 402 22.64 6.56 4.26
C GLU A 402 21.36 7.39 4.47
N LEU A 403 20.52 7.02 5.44
CA LEU A 403 19.32 7.79 5.79
C LEU A 403 19.66 9.19 6.33
N GLU A 404 20.68 9.31 7.20
CA GLU A 404 21.17 10.59 7.74
C GLU A 404 21.77 11.46 6.63
N ARG A 405 22.57 10.87 5.72
CA ARG A 405 23.12 11.58 4.56
C ARG A 405 22.03 12.12 3.64
N ALA A 406 20.96 11.37 3.44
CA ALA A 406 19.85 11.83 2.63
C ALA A 406 19.06 12.96 3.31
N ALA A 407 18.91 12.91 4.63
CA ALA A 407 18.26 13.96 5.40
C ALA A 407 19.06 15.28 5.36
N SER A 408 20.41 15.23 5.35
CA SER A 408 21.28 16.41 5.33
C SER A 408 21.36 17.13 3.96
N LYS A 409 20.89 16.48 2.89
CA LYS A 409 20.86 17.08 1.53
C LYS A 409 19.54 17.79 1.21
N ARG A 410 18.61 17.85 2.17
CA ARG A 410 17.28 18.49 2.09
C ARG A 410 17.25 19.77 2.91
#